data_f87e78445a34c5752b27df9b98fbd48f
#
_entry.id   f87e78445a34c5752b27df9b98fbd48f
#
_cell.length_a   1.000
_cell.length_b   1.000
_cell.length_c   1.000
_cell.angle_alpha   90.00
_cell.angle_beta   90.00
_cell.angle_gamma   90.00
#
_symmetry.space_group_name_H-M   'P 1'
#
loop_
_entity.id
_entity.type
_entity.pdbx_description
1 polymer ?
#
loop_
_entity_poly.entity_id
_entity_poly.type
_entity_poly.pdbx_seq_one_letter_code
_entity_poly.pdbx_strand_id
1 'polypeptide(L)'
;VIAVVGSLNLDLVAPVPRHPVPGETVLGGDIAEHPGGKGANQAVAAARLGGEVAMVGRVGDDDAAQLMLEAVRGQGVDSTHVVRTEGVPTGRAMIAVGPTGENSIVVSPGANARLSAADCEGSADLLGRARVTVLQQEVPDEANHAAARLSGGIVVHNPAPAGENTVPPPYVDLLVPNRTELAALAGTPVPKTIDQVVAAARRMTGAGAVVVTLGGDGVLLLEGGASLHIPAFTVRATDTTAAGDCFCGALAVGLAEGRTLEQAARWAAAAAALSTTRPGAQPSLARRDEVEAFLAERG
;
A
#
# COMPACT_ATOMS: atom_id res chain seq x y z
N VAL A 1 17.42 2.10 -6.04
CA VAL A 1 16.07 2.05 -6.67
C VAL A 1 15.14 1.22 -5.79
N ILE A 2 13.89 1.66 -5.66
CA ILE A 2 12.76 0.91 -5.09
C ILE A 2 11.86 0.51 -6.27
N ALA A 3 11.57 -0.77 -6.42
CA ALA A 3 10.60 -1.25 -7.40
C ALA A 3 9.25 -1.46 -6.71
N VAL A 4 8.18 -0.89 -7.26
CA VAL A 4 6.81 -1.14 -6.80
C VAL A 4 6.06 -1.90 -7.89
N VAL A 5 5.67 -3.13 -7.60
CA VAL A 5 4.86 -3.95 -8.51
C VAL A 5 3.44 -3.95 -8.00
N GLY A 6 2.50 -3.34 -8.73
CA GLY A 6 1.16 -3.19 -8.18
C GLY A 6 0.18 -2.40 -9.04
N SER A 7 -0.93 -2.05 -8.43
CA SER A 7 -2.11 -1.45 -9.03
C SER A 7 -2.00 0.05 -9.28
N LEU A 8 -2.70 0.48 -10.34
CA LEU A 8 -3.05 1.88 -10.61
C LEU A 8 -4.57 1.96 -10.79
N ASN A 9 -5.26 2.71 -9.94
CA ASN A 9 -6.71 2.89 -9.98
C ASN A 9 -7.10 4.36 -10.11
N LEU A 10 -8.11 4.66 -10.91
CA LEU A 10 -8.84 5.91 -10.79
C LEU A 10 -9.94 5.75 -9.75
N ASP A 11 -9.84 6.48 -8.64
CA ASP A 11 -10.81 6.45 -7.55
C ASP A 11 -11.93 7.45 -7.85
N LEU A 12 -13.16 6.96 -7.93
CA LEU A 12 -14.40 7.73 -8.15
C LEU A 12 -15.10 7.89 -6.80
N VAL A 13 -14.96 9.05 -6.17
CA VAL A 13 -15.46 9.32 -4.82
C VAL A 13 -16.77 10.10 -4.89
N ALA A 14 -17.85 9.50 -4.38
CA ALA A 14 -19.17 10.12 -4.30
C ALA A 14 -19.58 10.30 -2.83
N PRO A 15 -19.82 11.53 -2.36
CA PRO A 15 -20.46 11.74 -1.06
C PRO A 15 -21.92 11.30 -1.13
N VAL A 16 -22.36 10.56 -0.13
CA VAL A 16 -23.74 10.09 -0.02
C VAL A 16 -24.33 10.44 1.34
N PRO A 17 -25.64 10.76 1.44
CA PRO A 17 -26.27 11.01 2.73
C PRO A 17 -26.34 9.75 3.61
N ARG A 18 -26.29 8.57 3.02
CA ARG A 18 -26.16 7.24 3.61
C ARG A 18 -25.85 6.20 2.54
N HIS A 19 -25.29 5.09 2.92
CA HIS A 19 -25.05 3.98 1.98
C HIS A 19 -26.39 3.39 1.51
N PRO A 20 -26.55 3.09 0.19
CA PRO A 20 -27.75 2.42 -0.33
C PRO A 20 -27.82 0.97 0.19
N VAL A 21 -29.03 0.50 0.47
CA VAL A 21 -29.30 -0.91 0.68
C VAL A 21 -29.67 -1.60 -0.64
N PRO A 22 -29.64 -2.94 -0.74
CA PRO A 22 -30.01 -3.64 -1.95
C PRO A 22 -31.37 -3.23 -2.51
N GLY A 23 -31.41 -2.85 -3.79
CA GLY A 23 -32.60 -2.39 -4.50
C GLY A 23 -32.92 -0.89 -4.34
N GLU A 24 -32.09 -0.15 -3.62
CA GLU A 24 -32.30 1.28 -3.37
C GLU A 24 -31.47 2.17 -4.30
N THR A 25 -32.06 3.32 -4.67
CA THR A 25 -31.35 4.43 -5.32
C THR A 25 -31.22 5.60 -4.34
N VAL A 26 -29.99 6.04 -4.10
CA VAL A 26 -29.67 7.20 -3.26
C VAL A 26 -29.09 8.29 -4.15
N LEU A 27 -29.60 9.53 -4.03
CA LEU A 27 -28.99 10.69 -4.69
C LEU A 27 -27.77 11.14 -3.87
N GLY A 28 -26.58 11.05 -4.49
CA GLY A 28 -25.33 11.52 -3.94
C GLY A 28 -24.98 12.94 -4.39
N GLY A 29 -23.83 13.45 -3.94
CA GLY A 29 -23.21 14.65 -4.46
C GLY A 29 -22.38 14.40 -5.72
N ASP A 30 -21.66 15.44 -6.17
CA ASP A 30 -20.78 15.36 -7.34
C ASP A 30 -19.64 14.37 -7.12
N ILE A 31 -19.33 13.60 -8.17
CA ILE A 31 -18.22 12.66 -8.14
C ILE A 31 -16.91 13.41 -8.29
N ALA A 32 -15.98 13.15 -7.39
CA ALA A 32 -14.59 13.58 -7.50
C ALA A 32 -13.72 12.41 -7.99
N GLU A 33 -12.81 12.69 -8.91
CA GLU A 33 -11.85 11.72 -9.46
C GLU A 33 -10.47 11.94 -8.83
N HIS A 34 -9.87 10.87 -8.31
CA HIS A 34 -8.55 10.93 -7.68
C HIS A 34 -7.65 9.79 -8.15
N PRO A 35 -6.35 10.06 -8.36
CA PRO A 35 -5.38 8.99 -8.52
C PRO A 35 -5.28 8.14 -7.24
N GLY A 36 -5.37 6.81 -7.41
CA GLY A 36 -5.34 5.84 -6.33
C GLY A 36 -4.76 4.50 -6.77
N GLY A 37 -5.14 3.44 -6.07
CA GLY A 37 -4.54 2.12 -6.17
C GLY A 37 -3.34 1.97 -5.23
N LYS A 38 -3.27 0.86 -4.51
CA LYS A 38 -2.24 0.65 -3.47
C LYS A 38 -0.82 0.73 -4.03
N GLY A 39 -0.59 0.14 -5.22
CA GLY A 39 0.70 0.23 -5.89
C GLY A 39 1.11 1.68 -6.17
N ALA A 40 0.24 2.46 -6.82
CA ALA A 40 0.51 3.86 -7.11
C ALA A 40 0.68 4.71 -5.85
N ASN A 41 -0.16 4.50 -4.82
CA ASN A 41 -0.06 5.23 -3.55
C ASN A 41 1.27 4.96 -2.85
N GLN A 42 1.71 3.69 -2.77
CA GLN A 42 2.98 3.30 -2.15
C GLN A 42 4.18 3.82 -2.93
N ALA A 43 4.12 3.81 -4.27
CA ALA A 43 5.14 4.38 -5.13
C ALA A 43 5.28 5.90 -4.94
N VAL A 44 4.14 6.62 -4.93
CA VAL A 44 4.11 8.06 -4.69
C VAL A 44 4.59 8.42 -3.28
N ALA A 45 4.18 7.64 -2.25
CA ALA A 45 4.66 7.83 -0.89
C ALA A 45 6.18 7.70 -0.82
N ALA A 46 6.75 6.65 -1.41
CA ALA A 46 8.19 6.44 -1.45
C ALA A 46 8.93 7.56 -2.19
N ALA A 47 8.41 8.02 -3.34
CA ALA A 47 9.02 9.09 -4.11
C ALA A 47 9.01 10.44 -3.36
N ARG A 48 7.89 10.82 -2.72
CA ARG A 48 7.80 12.04 -1.88
C ARG A 48 8.76 12.03 -0.70
N LEU A 49 9.08 10.85 -0.22
CA LEU A 49 10.03 10.63 0.88
C LEU A 49 11.49 10.52 0.39
N GLY A 50 11.73 10.83 -0.90
CA GLY A 50 13.07 10.93 -1.49
C GLY A 50 13.61 9.61 -2.03
N GLY A 51 12.78 8.57 -2.17
CA GLY A 51 13.15 7.33 -2.82
C GLY A 51 13.28 7.49 -4.35
N GLU A 52 14.26 6.85 -4.96
CA GLU A 52 14.30 6.61 -6.41
C GLU A 52 13.38 5.44 -6.71
N VAL A 53 12.21 5.70 -7.33
CA VAL A 53 11.12 4.74 -7.45
C VAL A 53 10.80 4.44 -8.90
N ALA A 54 10.67 3.17 -9.26
CA ALA A 54 10.12 2.72 -10.52
C ALA A 54 8.92 1.79 -10.27
N MET A 55 7.89 1.90 -11.13
CA MET A 55 6.67 1.13 -11.00
C MET A 55 6.50 0.14 -12.15
N VAL A 56 6.20 -1.12 -11.80
CA VAL A 56 5.75 -2.17 -12.72
C VAL A 56 4.26 -2.36 -12.51
N GLY A 57 3.48 -2.23 -13.58
CA GLY A 57 2.03 -2.31 -13.50
C GLY A 57 1.36 -2.29 -14.86
N ARG A 58 0.04 -2.23 -14.87
CA ARG A 58 -0.75 -2.10 -16.10
C ARG A 58 -1.84 -1.04 -15.96
N VAL A 59 -2.05 -0.33 -17.05
CA VAL A 59 -3.18 0.58 -17.25
C VAL A 59 -3.91 0.21 -18.54
N GLY A 60 -5.13 0.69 -18.71
CA GLY A 60 -5.90 0.52 -19.95
C GLY A 60 -5.40 1.42 -21.09
N ASP A 61 -6.20 1.51 -22.13
CA ASP A 61 -6.02 2.43 -23.27
C ASP A 61 -7.05 3.58 -23.26
N ASP A 62 -7.51 3.95 -22.06
CA ASP A 62 -8.50 4.98 -21.78
C ASP A 62 -7.89 6.27 -21.20
N ASP A 63 -8.71 7.32 -21.06
CA ASP A 63 -8.30 8.61 -20.49
C ASP A 63 -7.81 8.46 -19.04
N ALA A 64 -8.38 7.51 -18.28
CA ALA A 64 -7.94 7.22 -16.92
C ALA A 64 -6.48 6.74 -16.88
N ALA A 65 -6.02 6.00 -17.90
CA ALA A 65 -4.61 5.61 -18.03
C ALA A 65 -3.68 6.81 -18.14
N GLN A 66 -4.07 7.82 -18.96
CA GLN A 66 -3.26 9.03 -19.11
C GLN A 66 -3.17 9.79 -17.78
N LEU A 67 -4.32 9.98 -17.10
CA LEU A 67 -4.39 10.66 -15.81
C LEU A 67 -3.51 9.97 -14.77
N MET A 68 -3.58 8.63 -14.67
CA MET A 68 -2.79 7.87 -13.72
C MET A 68 -1.29 7.96 -13.98
N LEU A 69 -0.87 7.83 -15.26
CA LEU A 69 0.55 7.94 -15.63
C LEU A 69 1.11 9.34 -15.38
N GLU A 70 0.34 10.39 -15.67
CA GLU A 70 0.73 11.77 -15.38
C GLU A 70 0.84 12.02 -13.88
N ALA A 71 -0.10 11.49 -13.09
CA ALA A 71 -0.10 11.63 -11.64
C ALA A 71 1.16 11.01 -11.00
N VAL A 72 1.51 9.77 -11.35
CA VAL A 72 2.69 9.11 -10.76
C VAL A 72 3.99 9.74 -11.26
N ARG A 73 4.10 10.09 -12.55
CA ARG A 73 5.26 10.80 -13.13
C ARG A 73 5.47 12.16 -12.49
N GLY A 74 4.39 12.92 -12.28
CA GLY A 74 4.42 14.22 -11.62
C GLY A 74 4.92 14.19 -10.19
N GLN A 75 4.96 13.00 -9.56
CA GLN A 75 5.54 12.77 -8.24
C GLN A 75 6.96 12.16 -8.30
N GLY A 76 7.55 12.03 -9.48
CA GLY A 76 8.91 11.51 -9.65
C GLY A 76 9.01 9.98 -9.72
N VAL A 77 7.90 9.27 -9.93
CA VAL A 77 7.91 7.82 -10.13
C VAL A 77 8.19 7.51 -11.60
N ASP A 78 9.21 6.68 -11.88
CA ASP A 78 9.46 6.13 -13.20
C ASP A 78 8.37 5.10 -13.56
N SER A 79 7.60 5.39 -14.61
CA SER A 79 6.52 4.53 -15.10
C SER A 79 6.87 3.83 -16.42
N THR A 80 8.16 3.72 -16.76
CA THR A 80 8.61 3.08 -18.02
C THR A 80 8.16 1.62 -18.12
N HIS A 81 8.01 0.93 -16.97
CA HIS A 81 7.55 -0.45 -16.87
C HIS A 81 6.05 -0.57 -16.63
N VAL A 82 5.26 0.50 -16.81
CA VAL A 82 3.80 0.43 -16.80
C VAL A 82 3.30 0.23 -18.21
N VAL A 83 2.69 -0.95 -18.45
CA VAL A 83 2.24 -1.37 -19.78
C VAL A 83 0.79 -0.95 -20.03
N ARG A 84 0.49 -0.42 -21.22
CA ARG A 84 -0.88 -0.19 -21.67
C ARG A 84 -1.48 -1.51 -22.18
N THR A 85 -2.74 -1.76 -21.83
CA THR A 85 -3.49 -2.97 -22.22
C THR A 85 -4.64 -2.57 -23.12
N GLU A 86 -4.56 -2.91 -24.41
CA GLU A 86 -5.57 -2.59 -25.42
C GLU A 86 -6.90 -3.27 -25.09
N GLY A 87 -8.02 -2.57 -25.31
CA GLY A 87 -9.38 -3.08 -25.13
C GLY A 87 -9.80 -3.37 -23.68
N VAL A 88 -8.99 -2.94 -22.70
CA VAL A 88 -9.28 -3.14 -21.27
C VAL A 88 -9.26 -1.78 -20.57
N PRO A 89 -10.24 -1.44 -19.71
CA PRO A 89 -10.22 -0.19 -18.96
C PRO A 89 -9.12 -0.20 -17.88
N THR A 90 -8.63 0.97 -17.52
CA THR A 90 -7.81 1.17 -16.32
C THR A 90 -8.60 0.76 -15.07
N GLY A 91 -7.91 0.27 -14.04
CA GLY A 91 -8.52 -0.05 -12.75
C GLY A 91 -9.27 1.13 -12.15
N ARG A 92 -10.41 0.87 -11.52
CA ARG A 92 -11.26 1.89 -10.88
C ARG A 92 -11.74 1.42 -9.52
N ALA A 93 -11.80 2.34 -8.57
CA ALA A 93 -12.50 2.14 -7.31
C ALA A 93 -13.71 3.09 -7.26
N MET A 94 -14.89 2.53 -7.04
CA MET A 94 -16.13 3.28 -6.79
C MET A 94 -16.30 3.40 -5.28
N ILE A 95 -16.22 4.61 -4.75
CA ILE A 95 -16.16 4.88 -3.31
C ILE A 95 -17.35 5.77 -2.94
N ALA A 96 -18.30 5.21 -2.18
CA ALA A 96 -19.33 5.98 -1.53
C ALA A 96 -18.86 6.38 -0.13
N VAL A 97 -18.96 7.68 0.21
CA VAL A 97 -18.54 8.22 1.51
C VAL A 97 -19.73 8.80 2.23
N GLY A 98 -20.06 8.26 3.40
CA GLY A 98 -21.14 8.72 4.27
C GLY A 98 -20.75 9.92 5.12
N PRO A 99 -21.72 10.52 5.86
CA PRO A 99 -21.53 11.77 6.59
C PRO A 99 -20.51 11.68 7.74
N THR A 100 -20.28 10.49 8.28
CA THR A 100 -19.31 10.26 9.39
C THR A 100 -17.94 9.84 8.89
N GLY A 101 -17.75 9.81 7.54
CA GLY A 101 -16.49 9.41 6.90
C GLY A 101 -16.37 7.90 6.66
N GLU A 102 -17.39 7.11 6.99
CA GLU A 102 -17.45 5.69 6.62
C GLU A 102 -17.55 5.56 5.10
N ASN A 103 -16.86 4.55 4.55
CA ASN A 103 -16.85 4.31 3.12
C ASN A 103 -17.27 2.90 2.76
N SER A 104 -17.83 2.76 1.55
CA SER A 104 -18.07 1.50 0.88
C SER A 104 -17.38 1.52 -0.47
N ILE A 105 -16.53 0.52 -0.73
CA ILE A 105 -15.66 0.52 -1.89
C ILE A 105 -15.94 -0.72 -2.74
N VAL A 106 -16.11 -0.50 -4.04
CA VAL A 106 -16.14 -1.57 -5.05
C VAL A 106 -14.98 -1.33 -6.01
N VAL A 107 -14.07 -2.29 -6.08
CA VAL A 107 -12.92 -2.22 -6.99
C VAL A 107 -13.22 -3.00 -8.27
N SER A 108 -13.10 -2.33 -9.41
CA SER A 108 -13.03 -2.95 -10.73
C SER A 108 -11.56 -2.99 -11.15
N PRO A 109 -10.90 -4.16 -11.15
CA PRO A 109 -9.46 -4.24 -11.31
C PRO A 109 -8.98 -3.84 -12.71
N GLY A 110 -9.81 -3.99 -13.76
CA GLY A 110 -9.45 -3.60 -15.13
C GLY A 110 -8.10 -4.18 -15.56
N ALA A 111 -7.23 -3.30 -16.06
CA ALA A 111 -5.89 -3.68 -16.52
C ALA A 111 -4.98 -4.23 -15.41
N ASN A 112 -5.20 -3.88 -14.14
CA ASN A 112 -4.43 -4.46 -13.02
C ASN A 112 -4.55 -5.99 -12.98
N ALA A 113 -5.73 -6.54 -13.29
CA ALA A 113 -5.95 -8.00 -13.36
C ALA A 113 -5.26 -8.67 -14.56
N ARG A 114 -4.59 -7.92 -15.41
CA ARG A 114 -3.83 -8.43 -16.57
C ARG A 114 -2.31 -8.37 -16.33
N LEU A 115 -1.87 -7.85 -15.19
CA LEU A 115 -0.46 -7.91 -14.84
C LEU A 115 -0.04 -9.37 -14.71
N SER A 116 1.06 -9.74 -15.33
CA SER A 116 1.45 -11.14 -15.50
C SER A 116 2.90 -11.38 -15.07
N ALA A 117 3.27 -12.65 -14.93
CA ALA A 117 4.66 -13.05 -14.72
C ALA A 117 5.57 -12.54 -15.85
N ALA A 118 5.08 -12.55 -17.11
CA ALA A 118 5.84 -12.06 -18.27
C ALA A 118 6.16 -10.56 -18.18
N ASP A 119 5.28 -9.74 -17.61
CA ASP A 119 5.55 -8.30 -17.39
C ASP A 119 6.68 -8.10 -16.36
N CYS A 120 6.68 -8.92 -15.32
CA CYS A 120 7.76 -8.92 -14.32
C CYS A 120 9.07 -9.41 -14.94
N GLU A 121 9.04 -10.44 -15.78
CA GLU A 121 10.20 -10.95 -16.52
C GLU A 121 10.74 -9.90 -17.50
N GLY A 122 9.86 -9.15 -18.19
CA GLY A 122 10.24 -8.00 -19.00
C GLY A 122 10.85 -6.84 -18.20
N SER A 123 10.69 -6.86 -16.88
CA SER A 123 11.24 -5.88 -15.94
C SER A 123 12.36 -6.47 -15.05
N ALA A 124 12.94 -7.62 -15.43
CA ALA A 124 13.89 -8.35 -14.61
C ALA A 124 15.14 -7.53 -14.25
N ASP A 125 15.65 -6.69 -15.17
CA ASP A 125 16.78 -5.80 -14.89
C ASP A 125 16.47 -4.77 -13.81
N LEU A 126 15.25 -4.22 -13.79
CA LEU A 126 14.79 -3.33 -12.73
C LEU A 126 14.70 -4.07 -11.40
N LEU A 127 13.98 -5.20 -11.38
CA LEU A 127 13.74 -5.99 -10.18
C LEU A 127 15.05 -6.54 -9.59
N GLY A 128 15.98 -7.00 -10.43
CA GLY A 128 17.28 -7.53 -10.02
C GLY A 128 18.22 -6.49 -9.39
N ARG A 129 18.08 -5.20 -9.74
CA ARG A 129 18.87 -4.09 -9.15
C ARG A 129 18.14 -3.34 -8.04
N ALA A 130 16.86 -3.63 -7.81
CA ALA A 130 16.09 -2.98 -6.76
C ALA A 130 16.66 -3.34 -5.38
N ARG A 131 16.82 -2.35 -4.51
CA ARG A 131 17.19 -2.57 -3.11
C ARG A 131 16.00 -3.04 -2.28
N VAL A 132 14.79 -2.62 -2.69
CA VAL A 132 13.52 -3.02 -2.11
C VAL A 132 12.51 -3.21 -3.24
N THR A 133 11.77 -4.33 -3.21
CA THR A 133 10.61 -4.58 -4.06
C THR A 133 9.36 -4.60 -3.20
N VAL A 134 8.38 -3.76 -3.53
CA VAL A 134 7.13 -3.62 -2.77
C VAL A 134 5.98 -4.22 -3.56
N LEU A 135 5.22 -5.10 -2.91
CA LEU A 135 4.10 -5.87 -3.50
C LEU A 135 2.82 -5.63 -2.71
N GLN A 136 1.65 -5.71 -3.39
CA GLN A 136 0.33 -5.65 -2.76
C GLN A 136 -0.59 -6.69 -3.39
N GLN A 137 -1.83 -6.81 -2.89
CA GLN A 137 -2.79 -7.85 -3.29
C GLN A 137 -3.88 -7.32 -4.25
N GLU A 138 -3.62 -6.24 -5.00
CA GLU A 138 -4.54 -5.69 -6.03
C GLU A 138 -4.16 -6.10 -7.47
N VAL A 139 -3.19 -7.01 -7.60
CA VAL A 139 -2.73 -7.60 -8.86
C VAL A 139 -2.67 -9.12 -8.72
N PRO A 140 -2.61 -9.89 -9.83
CA PRO A 140 -2.58 -11.34 -9.76
C PRO A 140 -1.39 -11.89 -8.96
N ASP A 141 -1.62 -12.97 -8.20
CA ASP A 141 -0.59 -13.65 -7.41
C ASP A 141 0.61 -14.10 -8.24
N GLU A 142 0.37 -14.53 -9.48
CA GLU A 142 1.46 -14.94 -10.39
C GLU A 142 2.46 -13.82 -10.68
N ALA A 143 1.98 -12.56 -10.77
CA ALA A 143 2.84 -11.41 -10.95
C ALA A 143 3.65 -11.13 -9.67
N ASN A 144 2.99 -11.17 -8.50
CA ASN A 144 3.66 -11.01 -7.20
C ASN A 144 4.73 -12.10 -6.98
N HIS A 145 4.42 -13.36 -7.32
CA HIS A 145 5.37 -14.47 -7.21
C HIS A 145 6.58 -14.29 -8.14
N ALA A 146 6.33 -13.87 -9.38
CA ALA A 146 7.41 -13.60 -10.33
C ALA A 146 8.29 -12.43 -9.87
N ALA A 147 7.69 -11.34 -9.43
CA ALA A 147 8.40 -10.16 -8.93
C ALA A 147 9.24 -10.49 -7.70
N ALA A 148 8.69 -11.23 -6.72
CA ALA A 148 9.43 -11.66 -5.54
C ALA A 148 10.64 -12.53 -5.90
N ARG A 149 10.48 -13.46 -6.84
CA ARG A 149 11.57 -14.34 -7.32
C ARG A 149 12.66 -13.58 -8.05
N LEU A 150 12.30 -12.52 -8.79
CA LEU A 150 13.24 -11.72 -9.60
C LEU A 150 13.91 -10.60 -8.80
N SER A 151 13.41 -10.29 -7.60
CA SER A 151 13.97 -9.25 -6.75
C SER A 151 15.40 -9.57 -6.33
N GLY A 152 16.31 -8.59 -6.51
CA GLY A 152 17.68 -8.66 -6.02
C GLY A 152 17.87 -8.08 -4.61
N GLY A 153 16.83 -7.52 -4.01
CA GLY A 153 16.85 -6.89 -2.68
C GLY A 153 15.74 -7.39 -1.76
N ILE A 154 15.39 -6.59 -0.77
CA ILE A 154 14.38 -6.92 0.23
C ILE A 154 13.00 -6.92 -0.41
N VAL A 155 12.24 -7.99 -0.26
CA VAL A 155 10.85 -8.12 -0.71
C VAL A 155 9.91 -7.76 0.42
N VAL A 156 9.20 -6.65 0.28
CA VAL A 156 8.16 -6.18 1.20
C VAL A 156 6.80 -6.49 0.59
N HIS A 157 5.98 -7.28 1.27
CA HIS A 157 4.63 -7.59 0.83
C HIS A 157 3.59 -7.03 1.80
N ASN A 158 2.77 -6.09 1.31
CA ASN A 158 1.56 -5.64 1.98
C ASN A 158 0.37 -6.45 1.45
N PRO A 159 -0.17 -7.44 2.21
CA PRO A 159 -1.21 -8.36 1.75
C PRO A 159 -2.60 -7.70 1.75
N ALA A 160 -2.71 -6.53 1.16
CA ALA A 160 -3.91 -5.70 1.15
C ALA A 160 -4.48 -5.56 -0.29
N PRO A 161 -5.79 -5.84 -0.47
CA PRO A 161 -6.72 -6.42 0.48
C PRO A 161 -6.48 -7.94 0.68
N ALA A 162 -6.50 -8.42 1.92
CA ALA A 162 -6.45 -9.85 2.18
C ALA A 162 -7.83 -10.50 1.98
N GLY A 163 -7.89 -11.52 1.15
CA GLY A 163 -9.04 -12.42 1.01
C GLY A 163 -8.84 -13.71 1.80
N GLU A 164 -9.89 -14.55 1.86
CA GLU A 164 -9.85 -15.83 2.58
C GLU A 164 -8.76 -16.81 2.10
N ASN A 165 -8.31 -16.67 0.85
CA ASN A 165 -7.31 -17.53 0.22
C ASN A 165 -5.99 -16.78 -0.07
N THR A 166 -5.76 -15.61 0.52
CA THR A 166 -4.52 -14.88 0.32
C THR A 166 -3.35 -15.66 0.91
N VAL A 167 -2.38 -16.00 0.07
CA VAL A 167 -1.13 -16.63 0.47
C VAL A 167 0.00 -15.70 0.07
N PRO A 168 0.85 -15.27 1.02
CA PRO A 168 2.02 -14.48 0.68
C PRO A 168 2.89 -15.20 -0.34
N PRO A 169 3.46 -14.48 -1.34
CA PRO A 169 4.38 -15.11 -2.28
C PRO A 169 5.59 -15.73 -1.55
N PRO A 170 6.18 -16.78 -2.07
CA PRO A 170 7.47 -17.26 -1.59
C PRO A 170 8.51 -16.12 -1.76
N TYR A 171 9.58 -16.17 -0.97
CA TYR A 171 10.69 -15.18 -0.99
C TYR A 171 10.29 -13.79 -0.45
N VAL A 172 9.27 -13.70 0.41
CA VAL A 172 8.95 -12.48 1.14
C VAL A 172 9.86 -12.34 2.35
N ASP A 173 10.64 -11.27 2.40
CA ASP A 173 11.48 -10.96 3.55
C ASP A 173 10.66 -10.27 4.65
N LEU A 174 9.72 -9.42 4.26
CA LEU A 174 8.94 -8.61 5.18
C LEU A 174 7.46 -8.59 4.80
N LEU A 175 6.62 -9.12 5.68
CA LEU A 175 5.16 -9.08 5.56
C LEU A 175 4.59 -7.92 6.37
N VAL A 176 3.75 -7.07 5.72
CA VAL A 176 3.22 -5.85 6.33
C VAL A 176 1.68 -5.84 6.31
N PRO A 177 1.00 -6.64 7.14
CA PRO A 177 -0.45 -6.62 7.27
C PRO A 177 -0.93 -5.58 8.29
N ASN A 178 -2.21 -5.19 8.20
CA ASN A 178 -2.95 -4.64 9.32
C ASN A 178 -3.59 -5.76 10.16
N ARG A 179 -4.34 -5.41 11.23
CA ARG A 179 -4.99 -6.41 12.12
C ARG A 179 -5.96 -7.33 11.37
N THR A 180 -6.73 -6.78 10.44
CA THR A 180 -7.74 -7.53 9.68
C THR A 180 -7.07 -8.47 8.68
N GLU A 181 -6.07 -7.98 7.96
CA GLU A 181 -5.27 -8.77 7.03
C GLU A 181 -4.50 -9.88 7.75
N LEU A 182 -3.90 -9.56 8.91
CA LEU A 182 -3.24 -10.56 9.74
C LEU A 182 -4.21 -11.67 10.19
N ALA A 183 -5.43 -11.29 10.59
CA ALA A 183 -6.46 -12.24 10.99
C ALA A 183 -6.84 -13.19 9.85
N ALA A 184 -7.04 -12.64 8.64
CA ALA A 184 -7.33 -13.43 7.45
C ALA A 184 -6.21 -14.41 7.12
N LEU A 185 -4.95 -13.95 7.09
CA LEU A 185 -3.78 -14.79 6.83
C LEU A 185 -3.56 -15.85 7.91
N ALA A 186 -3.79 -15.51 9.17
CA ALA A 186 -3.60 -16.41 10.31
C ALA A 186 -4.77 -17.39 10.50
N GLY A 187 -5.92 -17.19 9.82
CA GLY A 187 -7.13 -17.96 10.05
C GLY A 187 -7.65 -17.80 11.48
N THR A 188 -7.66 -16.56 12.02
CA THR A 188 -8.06 -16.23 13.39
C THR A 188 -9.07 -15.09 13.41
N PRO A 189 -9.83 -14.92 14.50
CA PRO A 189 -10.56 -13.66 14.73
C PRO A 189 -9.60 -12.45 14.73
N VAL A 190 -10.10 -11.26 14.37
CA VAL A 190 -9.31 -10.04 14.39
C VAL A 190 -8.74 -9.78 15.79
N PRO A 191 -7.40 -9.74 15.94
CA PRO A 191 -6.75 -9.59 17.24
C PRO A 191 -7.01 -8.20 17.82
N LYS A 192 -7.38 -8.14 19.12
CA LYS A 192 -7.73 -6.90 19.83
C LYS A 192 -6.61 -6.40 20.73
N THR A 193 -5.77 -7.30 21.24
CA THR A 193 -4.64 -6.96 22.14
C THR A 193 -3.31 -7.21 21.45
N ILE A 194 -2.24 -6.58 21.94
CA ILE A 194 -0.87 -6.80 21.43
C ILE A 194 -0.48 -8.28 21.53
N ASP A 195 -0.78 -8.96 22.63
CA ASP A 195 -0.48 -10.39 22.80
C ASP A 195 -1.17 -11.25 21.74
N GLN A 196 -2.43 -10.93 21.40
CA GLN A 196 -3.16 -11.62 20.34
C GLN A 196 -2.54 -11.34 18.96
N VAL A 197 -2.08 -10.12 18.71
CA VAL A 197 -1.35 -9.77 17.48
C VAL A 197 -0.04 -10.56 17.39
N VAL A 198 0.74 -10.61 18.46
CA VAL A 198 1.98 -11.43 18.52
C VAL A 198 1.68 -12.90 18.24
N ALA A 199 0.63 -13.46 18.87
CA ALA A 199 0.25 -14.85 18.67
C ALA A 199 -0.17 -15.14 17.21
N ALA A 200 -0.92 -14.23 16.58
CA ALA A 200 -1.32 -14.36 15.19
C ALA A 200 -0.11 -14.19 14.23
N ALA A 201 0.76 -13.19 14.47
CA ALA A 201 1.94 -12.93 13.66
C ALA A 201 2.95 -14.10 13.69
N ARG A 202 3.08 -14.80 14.81
CA ARG A 202 3.92 -16.01 14.92
C ARG A 202 3.45 -17.18 14.04
N ARG A 203 2.23 -17.13 13.55
CA ARG A 203 1.70 -18.12 12.59
C ARG A 203 2.15 -17.85 11.15
N MET A 204 2.68 -16.66 10.88
CA MET A 204 3.20 -16.29 9.56
C MET A 204 4.57 -16.95 9.33
N THR A 205 4.53 -18.23 9.03
CA THR A 205 5.73 -19.01 8.70
C THR A 205 6.10 -18.75 7.23
N GLY A 206 7.38 -18.46 6.98
CA GLY A 206 7.90 -18.25 5.61
C GLY A 206 8.25 -16.80 5.29
N ALA A 207 7.80 -15.80 6.05
CA ALA A 207 8.35 -14.45 6.00
C ALA A 207 9.55 -14.33 6.96
N GLY A 208 10.57 -13.56 6.56
CA GLY A 208 11.73 -13.27 7.42
C GLY A 208 11.34 -12.47 8.67
N ALA A 209 10.46 -11.46 8.49
CA ALA A 209 9.88 -10.68 9.57
C ALA A 209 8.43 -10.28 9.26
N VAL A 210 7.67 -9.88 10.31
CA VAL A 210 6.29 -9.39 10.19
C VAL A 210 6.18 -8.03 10.87
N VAL A 211 5.64 -7.04 10.16
CA VAL A 211 5.37 -5.70 10.67
C VAL A 211 3.87 -5.45 10.63
N VAL A 212 3.20 -5.47 11.76
CA VAL A 212 1.74 -5.31 11.83
C VAL A 212 1.39 -3.85 12.13
N THR A 213 0.67 -3.20 11.22
CA THR A 213 0.13 -1.86 11.48
C THR A 213 -1.13 -1.95 12.36
N LEU A 214 -1.17 -1.16 13.43
CA LEU A 214 -2.19 -1.25 14.47
C LEU A 214 -3.08 0.00 14.56
N GLY A 215 -2.97 0.89 13.56
CA GLY A 215 -3.67 2.18 13.57
C GLY A 215 -3.25 3.04 14.76
N GLY A 216 -4.21 3.49 15.56
CA GLY A 216 -3.95 4.32 16.75
C GLY A 216 -3.13 3.63 17.85
N ASP A 217 -2.91 2.32 17.77
CA ASP A 217 -2.05 1.59 18.71
C ASP A 217 -0.58 1.49 18.22
N GLY A 218 -0.26 1.98 17.02
CA GLY A 218 1.11 2.01 16.50
C GLY A 218 1.45 0.83 15.59
N VAL A 219 2.60 0.20 15.82
CA VAL A 219 3.16 -0.86 14.97
C VAL A 219 3.78 -1.95 15.83
N LEU A 220 3.57 -3.21 15.48
CA LEU A 220 4.24 -4.35 16.07
C LEU A 220 5.23 -4.95 15.07
N LEU A 221 6.48 -5.10 15.46
CA LEU A 221 7.48 -5.87 14.73
C LEU A 221 7.63 -7.25 15.35
N LEU A 222 7.79 -8.26 14.50
CA LEU A 222 8.17 -9.61 14.88
C LEU A 222 9.31 -10.06 13.98
N GLU A 223 10.51 -10.25 14.55
CA GLU A 223 11.71 -10.66 13.83
C GLU A 223 12.53 -11.62 14.69
N GLY A 224 12.99 -12.75 14.13
CA GLY A 224 13.81 -13.73 14.84
C GLY A 224 13.17 -14.28 16.12
N GLY A 225 11.84 -14.27 16.23
CA GLY A 225 11.10 -14.69 17.43
C GLY A 225 10.92 -13.59 18.49
N ALA A 226 11.67 -12.49 18.42
CA ALA A 226 11.47 -11.31 19.26
C ALA A 226 10.32 -10.45 18.75
N SER A 227 9.64 -9.76 19.66
CA SER A 227 8.60 -8.78 19.30
C SER A 227 8.90 -7.43 19.92
N LEU A 228 8.68 -6.36 19.14
CA LEU A 228 8.82 -4.98 19.57
C LEU A 228 7.57 -4.20 19.21
N HIS A 229 6.96 -3.54 20.18
CA HIS A 229 5.85 -2.62 19.95
C HIS A 229 6.36 -1.17 19.91
N ILE A 230 6.07 -0.49 18.80
CA ILE A 230 6.31 0.94 18.60
C ILE A 230 4.97 1.65 18.78
N PRO A 231 4.78 2.44 19.85
CA PRO A 231 3.54 3.19 20.05
C PRO A 231 3.26 4.18 18.92
N ALA A 232 1.98 4.45 18.66
CA ALA A 232 1.60 5.44 17.66
C ALA A 232 2.04 6.86 18.06
N PHE A 233 2.36 7.65 17.06
CA PHE A 233 2.52 9.10 17.26
C PHE A 233 1.14 9.74 17.44
N THR A 234 0.99 10.54 18.51
CA THR A 234 -0.26 11.25 18.77
C THR A 234 -0.43 12.40 17.79
N VAL A 235 -1.48 12.31 16.98
CA VAL A 235 -1.91 13.34 16.01
C VAL A 235 -3.43 13.50 16.05
N ARG A 236 -3.93 14.61 15.55
CA ARG A 236 -5.36 14.78 15.28
C ARG A 236 -5.66 14.26 13.88
N ALA A 237 -6.09 13.00 13.80
CA ALA A 237 -6.47 12.40 12.54
C ALA A 237 -7.73 13.08 11.95
N THR A 238 -7.68 13.33 10.64
CA THR A 238 -8.78 13.87 9.83
C THR A 238 -9.30 12.80 8.88
N ASP A 239 -8.38 12.07 8.23
CA ASP A 239 -8.67 11.01 7.25
C ASP A 239 -7.57 9.95 7.32
N THR A 240 -7.93 8.68 7.39
CA THR A 240 -6.96 7.57 7.46
C THR A 240 -6.74 6.89 6.12
N THR A 241 -7.32 7.42 5.04
CA THR A 241 -7.15 6.90 3.67
C THR A 241 -5.67 6.90 3.29
N ALA A 242 -5.21 5.79 2.72
CA ALA A 242 -3.83 5.56 2.30
C ALA A 242 -2.74 5.68 3.40
N ALA A 243 -3.10 5.73 4.69
CA ALA A 243 -2.10 5.73 5.77
C ALA A 243 -1.22 4.46 5.76
N GLY A 244 -1.82 3.29 5.46
CA GLY A 244 -1.09 2.04 5.25
C GLY A 244 -0.16 2.09 4.04
N ASP A 245 -0.58 2.72 2.95
CA ASP A 245 0.25 2.91 1.75
C ASP A 245 1.41 3.87 2.03
N CYS A 246 1.14 4.96 2.78
CA CYS A 246 2.18 5.87 3.26
C CYS A 246 3.21 5.13 4.12
N PHE A 247 2.74 4.27 5.03
CA PHE A 247 3.61 3.44 5.86
C PHE A 247 4.50 2.52 5.01
N CYS A 248 3.93 1.78 4.06
CA CYS A 248 4.68 0.85 3.21
C CYS A 248 5.71 1.57 2.34
N GLY A 249 5.34 2.69 1.72
CA GLY A 249 6.27 3.52 0.93
C GLY A 249 7.42 4.08 1.77
N ALA A 250 7.10 4.60 2.97
CA ALA A 250 8.11 5.08 3.91
C ALA A 250 9.04 3.96 4.40
N LEU A 251 8.48 2.81 4.76
CA LEU A 251 9.24 1.64 5.19
C LEU A 251 10.24 1.22 4.11
N ALA A 252 9.79 1.16 2.84
CA ALA A 252 10.63 0.81 1.71
C ALA A 252 11.80 1.81 1.54
N VAL A 253 11.57 3.10 1.69
CA VAL A 253 12.64 4.12 1.65
C VAL A 253 13.63 3.90 2.79
N GLY A 254 13.13 3.74 4.02
CA GLY A 254 14.00 3.51 5.18
C GLY A 254 14.91 2.29 5.00
N LEU A 255 14.36 1.17 4.52
CA LEU A 255 15.11 -0.05 4.24
C LEU A 255 16.11 0.15 3.09
N ALA A 256 15.70 0.83 2.01
CA ALA A 256 16.58 1.13 0.88
C ALA A 256 17.77 2.03 1.27
N GLU A 257 17.61 2.88 2.28
CA GLU A 257 18.68 3.70 2.87
C GLU A 257 19.58 2.93 3.85
N GLY A 258 19.25 1.68 4.18
CA GLY A 258 20.04 0.83 5.08
C GLY A 258 19.72 1.04 6.56
N ARG A 259 18.58 1.64 6.91
CA ARG A 259 18.09 1.70 8.30
C ARG A 259 17.79 0.30 8.79
N THR A 260 17.92 0.08 10.09
CA THR A 260 17.41 -1.15 10.73
C THR A 260 15.89 -1.22 10.57
N LEU A 261 15.30 -2.42 10.68
CA LEU A 261 13.85 -2.60 10.59
C LEU A 261 13.11 -1.73 11.61
N GLU A 262 13.58 -1.64 12.84
CA GLU A 262 13.02 -0.78 13.88
C GLU A 262 13.06 0.70 13.47
N GLN A 263 14.22 1.18 13.01
CA GLN A 263 14.39 2.58 12.59
C GLN A 263 13.47 2.92 11.39
N ALA A 264 13.41 2.02 10.40
CA ALA A 264 12.56 2.17 9.23
C ALA A 264 11.07 2.17 9.61
N ALA A 265 10.64 1.26 10.49
CA ALA A 265 9.26 1.18 10.95
C ALA A 265 8.84 2.39 11.80
N ARG A 266 9.73 2.90 12.68
CA ARG A 266 9.48 4.12 13.45
C ARG A 266 9.32 5.34 12.54
N TRP A 267 10.18 5.48 11.53
CA TRP A 267 10.11 6.54 10.54
C TRP A 267 8.84 6.44 9.68
N ALA A 268 8.49 5.22 9.25
CA ALA A 268 7.26 4.95 8.52
C ALA A 268 6.00 5.24 9.34
N ALA A 269 6.00 4.93 10.64
CA ALA A 269 4.90 5.26 11.54
C ALA A 269 4.70 6.79 11.67
N ALA A 270 5.78 7.58 11.68
CA ALA A 270 5.71 9.05 11.68
C ALA A 270 5.12 9.57 10.37
N ALA A 271 5.56 9.07 9.22
CA ALA A 271 5.02 9.44 7.90
C ALA A 271 3.53 9.10 7.79
N ALA A 272 3.13 7.90 8.22
CA ALA A 272 1.73 7.48 8.23
C ALA A 272 0.88 8.32 9.20
N ALA A 273 1.38 8.66 10.38
CA ALA A 273 0.67 9.55 11.30
C ALA A 273 0.42 10.93 10.69
N LEU A 274 1.43 11.52 10.04
CA LEU A 274 1.28 12.80 9.34
C LEU A 274 0.25 12.72 8.20
N SER A 275 0.24 11.64 7.41
CA SER A 275 -0.73 11.50 6.33
C SER A 275 -2.18 11.53 6.85
N THR A 276 -2.44 10.98 8.04
CA THR A 276 -3.80 11.00 8.61
C THR A 276 -4.32 12.38 9.00
N THR A 277 -3.46 13.39 9.05
CA THR A 277 -3.85 14.77 9.41
C THR A 277 -4.47 15.56 8.26
N ARG A 278 -4.49 15.00 7.05
CA ARG A 278 -4.93 15.62 5.80
C ARG A 278 -5.94 14.73 5.08
N PRO A 279 -6.90 15.31 4.35
CA PRO A 279 -7.87 14.52 3.58
C PRO A 279 -7.28 13.93 2.31
N GLY A 280 -7.84 12.80 1.88
CA GLY A 280 -7.60 12.12 0.61
C GLY A 280 -6.43 11.14 0.65
N ALA A 281 -6.27 10.35 -0.42
CA ALA A 281 -5.22 9.35 -0.57
C ALA A 281 -3.87 10.02 -0.89
N GLN A 282 -3.52 10.14 -2.18
CA GLN A 282 -2.23 10.74 -2.58
C GLN A 282 -2.02 12.18 -2.08
N PRO A 283 -3.03 13.07 -2.02
CA PRO A 283 -2.81 14.42 -1.49
C PRO A 283 -2.30 14.45 -0.04
N SER A 284 -2.69 13.49 0.79
CA SER A 284 -2.32 13.42 2.21
C SER A 284 -0.90 12.92 2.47
N LEU A 285 -0.29 12.20 1.52
CA LEU A 285 1.00 11.55 1.70
C LEU A 285 2.10 12.55 2.09
N ALA A 286 2.84 12.23 3.14
CA ALA A 286 3.85 13.09 3.72
C ALA A 286 5.08 13.26 2.81
N ARG A 287 5.79 14.38 3.00
CA ARG A 287 7.11 14.64 2.40
C ARG A 287 8.23 14.39 3.41
N ARG A 288 9.44 14.17 2.91
CA ARG A 288 10.60 13.86 3.77
C ARG A 288 10.86 14.93 4.84
N ASP A 289 10.92 16.18 4.43
CA ASP A 289 11.18 17.32 5.32
C ASP A 289 10.15 17.45 6.43
N GLU A 290 8.87 17.17 6.13
CA GLU A 290 7.79 17.15 7.12
C GLU A 290 7.99 16.02 8.15
N VAL A 291 8.38 14.82 7.71
CA VAL A 291 8.62 13.68 8.60
C VAL A 291 9.85 13.93 9.49
N GLU A 292 10.92 14.49 8.92
CA GLU A 292 12.13 14.83 9.67
C GLU A 292 11.86 15.91 10.73
N ALA A 293 11.12 16.97 10.36
CA ALA A 293 10.71 18.01 11.31
C ALA A 293 9.81 17.44 12.41
N PHE A 294 8.81 16.62 12.04
CA PHE A 294 7.91 15.99 13.00
C PHE A 294 8.62 15.10 14.01
N LEU A 295 9.63 14.36 13.59
CA LEU A 295 10.43 13.52 14.50
C LEU A 295 11.38 14.36 15.37
N ALA A 296 11.98 15.43 14.83
CA ALA A 296 12.85 16.32 15.58
C ALA A 296 12.15 17.03 16.75
N GLU A 297 10.84 17.32 16.59
CA GLU A 297 10.02 17.91 17.65
C GLU A 297 9.64 16.92 18.78
N ARG A 298 9.79 15.61 18.55
CA ARG A 298 9.31 14.52 19.45
C ARG A 298 10.40 13.56 19.89
N GLY A 299 11.60 13.76 19.43
CA GLY A 299 12.79 12.98 19.79
C GLY A 299 13.51 13.55 20.92
#